data_12518d31d3d0267d24a27d6e9c8929c3
#
_entry.id   12518d31d3d0267d24a27d6e9c8929c3
#
_cell.length_a   1.000
_cell.length_b   1.000
_cell.length_c   1.000
_cell.angle_alpha   90.00
_cell.angle_beta   90.00
_cell.angle_gamma   90.00
#
_symmetry.space_group_name_H-M   'P 1'
#
loop_
_entity.id
_entity.type
_entity.pdbx_description
1 polymer ?
#
loop_
_entity_poly.entity_id
_entity_poly.type
_entity_poly.pdbx_seq_one_letter_code
_entity_poly.pdbx_strand_id
1 'polypeptide(L)'
;MPEDALWSQFFNPPAVLRKLGLISRCGDAVDFGCGYGTFSIPAGKIIRGNVHALDIDPAMVAATQARAQAAGLVNVRAQMRDFIADGTGLPAGGADYAMLFNILHAEEPLTLLREAWRVLRVGGRLGIMHWRYDPTTPRGPSMAIRPRPEQCRSWAQQVNFRQDGPELIDLPPFHYGLVFRKS
;
A
#
# COMPACT_ATOMS: atom_id res chain seq x y z
N MET A 1 -2.04 -13.19 -10.78
CA MET A 1 -1.83 -13.13 -9.32
C MET A 1 -2.10 -14.49 -8.69
N PRO A 2 -1.44 -14.89 -7.59
CA PRO A 2 -1.79 -16.11 -6.86
C PRO A 2 -3.22 -16.03 -6.34
N GLU A 3 -3.85 -17.20 -6.10
CA GLU A 3 -5.21 -17.26 -5.55
C GLU A 3 -5.30 -16.58 -4.18
N ASP A 4 -6.41 -15.91 -3.94
CA ASP A 4 -6.67 -15.10 -2.74
C ASP A 4 -6.51 -15.87 -1.41
N ALA A 5 -6.94 -17.12 -1.35
CA ALA A 5 -6.80 -17.99 -0.18
C ALA A 5 -5.34 -18.16 0.28
N LEU A 6 -4.37 -18.00 -0.63
CA LEU A 6 -2.94 -18.05 -0.31
C LEU A 6 -2.43 -16.76 0.32
N TRP A 7 -2.97 -15.60 -0.08
CA TRP A 7 -2.56 -14.31 0.49
C TRP A 7 -2.93 -14.18 1.97
N SER A 8 -4.10 -14.69 2.37
CA SER A 8 -4.56 -14.64 3.76
C SER A 8 -3.69 -15.45 4.73
N GLN A 9 -2.85 -16.36 4.22
CA GLN A 9 -1.92 -17.16 5.03
C GLN A 9 -0.60 -16.42 5.35
N PHE A 10 -0.29 -15.36 4.61
CA PHE A 10 1.00 -14.66 4.75
C PHE A 10 0.98 -13.48 5.72
N PHE A 11 -0.19 -12.99 6.12
CA PHE A 11 -0.28 -11.86 7.05
C PHE A 11 -1.71 -11.68 7.60
N ASN A 12 -1.81 -10.97 8.71
CA ASN A 12 -3.07 -10.46 9.26
C ASN A 12 -3.24 -8.99 8.81
N PRO A 13 -4.03 -8.71 7.74
CA PRO A 13 -4.08 -7.37 7.17
C PRO A 13 -4.48 -6.27 8.16
N PRO A 14 -5.49 -6.45 9.05
CA PRO A 14 -5.81 -5.44 10.07
C PRO A 14 -4.65 -5.16 11.03
N ALA A 15 -3.89 -6.19 11.42
CA ALA A 15 -2.73 -6.02 12.29
C ALA A 15 -1.59 -5.30 11.56
N VAL A 16 -1.35 -5.63 10.29
CA VAL A 16 -0.36 -4.95 9.43
C VAL A 16 -0.70 -3.47 9.31
N LEU A 17 -1.94 -3.13 8.95
CA LEU A 17 -2.38 -1.74 8.79
C LEU A 17 -2.17 -0.92 10.07
N ARG A 18 -2.52 -1.49 11.24
CA ARG A 18 -2.27 -0.82 12.53
C ARG A 18 -0.79 -0.61 12.81
N LYS A 19 0.04 -1.63 12.59
CA LYS A 19 1.50 -1.53 12.74
C LYS A 19 2.11 -0.49 11.81
N LEU A 20 1.56 -0.34 10.62
CA LEU A 20 1.97 0.66 9.63
C LEU A 20 1.30 2.04 9.84
N GLY A 21 0.63 2.24 10.97
CA GLY A 21 0.15 3.56 11.40
C GLY A 21 -1.16 4.02 10.79
N LEU A 22 -1.94 3.13 10.15
CA LEU A 22 -3.31 3.45 9.76
C LEU A 22 -4.20 3.50 11.00
N ILE A 23 -4.88 4.62 11.19
CA ILE A 23 -5.70 4.90 12.38
C ILE A 23 -7.13 5.27 12.01
N SER A 24 -8.07 5.08 12.94
CA SER A 24 -9.50 5.30 12.73
C SER A 24 -9.90 6.75 12.43
N ARG A 25 -9.09 7.73 12.79
CA ARG A 25 -9.32 9.15 12.46
C ARG A 25 -8.78 9.56 11.08
N CYS A 26 -8.18 8.63 10.33
CA CYS A 26 -7.74 8.87 8.97
C CYS A 26 -8.94 9.24 8.09
N GLY A 27 -8.80 10.28 7.28
CA GLY A 27 -9.71 10.63 6.20
C GLY A 27 -9.53 9.65 5.03
N ASP A 28 -9.20 10.17 3.86
CA ASP A 28 -9.03 9.32 2.68
C ASP A 28 -7.68 8.60 2.65
N ALA A 29 -7.69 7.37 2.15
CA ALA A 29 -6.50 6.56 1.91
C ALA A 29 -6.44 6.10 0.44
N VAL A 30 -5.22 5.92 -0.09
CA VAL A 30 -4.99 5.37 -1.42
C VAL A 30 -4.18 4.08 -1.34
N ASP A 31 -4.63 3.05 -2.06
CA ASP A 31 -4.00 1.73 -2.15
C ASP A 31 -3.50 1.53 -3.59
N PHE A 32 -2.19 1.55 -3.77
CA PHE A 32 -1.53 1.39 -5.06
C PHE A 32 -1.32 -0.10 -5.36
N GLY A 33 -2.09 -0.63 -6.31
CA GLY A 33 -2.09 -2.05 -6.64
C GLY A 33 -2.92 -2.85 -5.64
N CYS A 34 -4.22 -2.56 -5.56
CA CYS A 34 -5.10 -3.14 -4.55
C CYS A 34 -5.28 -4.66 -4.65
N GLY A 35 -5.01 -5.25 -5.82
CA GLY A 35 -5.20 -6.66 -6.05
C GLY A 35 -6.62 -7.13 -5.71
N TYR A 36 -6.73 -8.15 -4.91
CA TYR A 36 -8.02 -8.68 -4.42
C TYR A 36 -8.64 -7.83 -3.29
N GLY A 37 -8.13 -6.65 -2.99
CA GLY A 37 -8.60 -5.83 -1.88
C GLY A 37 -8.14 -6.28 -0.50
N THR A 38 -7.08 -7.08 -0.44
CA THR A 38 -6.55 -7.67 0.80
C THR A 38 -6.30 -6.63 1.90
N PHE A 39 -5.85 -5.44 1.53
CA PHE A 39 -5.64 -4.32 2.45
C PHE A 39 -6.73 -3.25 2.33
N SER A 40 -7.28 -3.03 1.14
CA SER A 40 -8.35 -2.03 0.93
C SER A 40 -9.59 -2.33 1.76
N ILE A 41 -10.03 -3.60 1.83
CA ILE A 41 -11.25 -3.98 2.58
C ILE A 41 -11.08 -3.73 4.10
N PRO A 42 -10.02 -4.23 4.77
CA PRO A 42 -9.82 -3.91 6.18
C PRO A 42 -9.50 -2.42 6.43
N ALA A 43 -8.84 -1.72 5.50
CA ALA A 43 -8.64 -0.28 5.61
C ALA A 43 -9.98 0.46 5.64
N GLY A 44 -10.93 0.12 4.74
CA GLY A 44 -12.27 0.69 4.71
C GLY A 44 -13.06 0.50 6.01
N LYS A 45 -12.79 -0.58 6.76
CA LYS A 45 -13.40 -0.81 8.09
C LYS A 45 -12.76 0.02 9.21
N ILE A 46 -11.54 0.53 8.99
CA ILE A 46 -10.75 1.26 10.00
C ILE A 46 -10.96 2.76 9.87
N ILE A 47 -10.91 3.30 8.65
CA ILE A 47 -10.90 4.76 8.41
C ILE A 47 -12.30 5.35 8.32
N ARG A 48 -12.38 6.67 8.44
CA ARG A 48 -13.66 7.41 8.31
C ARG A 48 -13.95 7.86 6.89
N GLY A 49 -12.90 8.11 6.11
CA GLY A 49 -13.00 8.55 4.72
C GLY A 49 -13.08 7.38 3.74
N ASN A 50 -12.70 7.65 2.49
CA ASN A 50 -12.71 6.66 1.42
C ASN A 50 -11.35 5.96 1.28
N VAL A 51 -11.39 4.70 0.85
CA VAL A 51 -10.22 3.99 0.32
C VAL A 51 -10.32 4.03 -1.21
N HIS A 52 -9.39 4.73 -1.84
CA HIS A 52 -9.20 4.70 -3.29
C HIS A 52 -8.31 3.51 -3.63
N ALA A 53 -8.93 2.40 -4.03
CA ALA A 53 -8.27 1.13 -4.34
C ALA A 53 -7.98 1.09 -5.85
N LEU A 54 -6.72 1.21 -6.23
CA LEU A 54 -6.31 1.35 -7.63
C LEU A 54 -5.58 0.10 -8.10
N ASP A 55 -5.91 -0.37 -9.30
CA ASP A 55 -5.18 -1.44 -9.96
C ASP A 55 -5.25 -1.27 -11.48
N ILE A 56 -4.24 -1.76 -12.19
CA ILE A 56 -4.23 -1.77 -13.65
C ILE A 56 -5.03 -2.95 -14.22
N ASP A 57 -5.17 -4.02 -13.44
CA ASP A 57 -5.88 -5.23 -13.84
C ASP A 57 -7.38 -5.09 -13.54
N PRO A 58 -8.26 -5.07 -14.57
CA PRO A 58 -9.71 -4.96 -14.37
C PRO A 58 -10.30 -6.12 -13.56
N ALA A 59 -9.68 -7.32 -13.58
CA ALA A 59 -10.14 -8.44 -12.79
C ALA A 59 -9.89 -8.21 -11.29
N MET A 60 -8.79 -7.56 -10.93
CA MET A 60 -8.48 -7.20 -9.55
C MET A 60 -9.42 -6.11 -9.03
N VAL A 61 -9.70 -5.11 -9.87
CA VAL A 61 -10.69 -4.07 -9.56
C VAL A 61 -12.07 -4.68 -9.30
N ALA A 62 -12.54 -5.56 -10.18
CA ALA A 62 -13.81 -6.26 -10.03
C ALA A 62 -13.86 -7.11 -8.76
N ALA A 63 -12.79 -7.85 -8.45
CA ALA A 63 -12.70 -8.66 -7.24
C ALA A 63 -12.75 -7.79 -5.97
N THR A 64 -12.01 -6.68 -5.93
CA THR A 64 -12.02 -5.73 -4.81
C THR A 64 -13.40 -5.10 -4.63
N GLN A 65 -14.05 -4.72 -5.73
CA GLN A 65 -15.40 -4.13 -5.70
C GLN A 65 -16.45 -5.12 -5.17
N ALA A 66 -16.41 -6.37 -5.65
CA ALA A 66 -17.30 -7.43 -5.17
C ALA A 66 -17.13 -7.70 -3.66
N ARG A 67 -15.91 -7.68 -3.17
CA ARG A 67 -15.61 -7.84 -1.73
C ARG A 67 -16.07 -6.65 -0.89
N ALA A 68 -15.88 -5.44 -1.39
CA ALA A 68 -16.38 -4.24 -0.71
C ALA A 68 -17.90 -4.31 -0.57
N GLN A 69 -18.60 -4.67 -1.64
CA GLN A 69 -20.04 -4.87 -1.64
C GLN A 69 -20.49 -5.98 -0.67
N ALA A 70 -19.85 -7.14 -0.71
CA ALA A 70 -20.14 -8.25 0.19
C ALA A 70 -19.89 -7.90 1.68
N ALA A 71 -18.94 -7.00 1.95
CA ALA A 71 -18.65 -6.49 3.28
C ALA A 71 -19.51 -5.28 3.70
N GLY A 72 -20.45 -4.82 2.86
CA GLY A 72 -21.29 -3.63 3.10
C GLY A 72 -20.50 -2.32 3.17
N LEU A 73 -19.32 -2.26 2.55
CA LEU A 73 -18.45 -1.08 2.58
C LEU A 73 -18.76 -0.16 1.39
N VAL A 74 -19.33 1.00 1.67
CA VAL A 74 -19.63 2.03 0.65
C VAL A 74 -18.46 2.99 0.44
N ASN A 75 -17.46 2.94 1.31
CA ASN A 75 -16.29 3.81 1.31
C ASN A 75 -15.03 3.19 0.67
N VAL A 76 -15.11 1.99 0.11
CA VAL A 76 -14.04 1.39 -0.71
C VAL A 76 -14.39 1.59 -2.18
N ARG A 77 -13.60 2.38 -2.88
CA ARG A 77 -13.79 2.76 -4.28
C ARG A 77 -12.71 2.11 -5.13
N ALA A 78 -13.01 0.97 -5.73
CA ALA A 78 -12.08 0.30 -6.63
C ALA A 78 -12.17 0.90 -8.04
N GLN A 79 -11.02 1.23 -8.63
CA GLN A 79 -10.93 1.87 -9.94
C GLN A 79 -9.77 1.29 -10.74
N MET A 80 -10.00 1.03 -12.02
CA MET A 80 -8.94 0.66 -12.96
C MET A 80 -8.10 1.91 -13.24
N ARG A 81 -6.78 1.80 -12.99
CA ARG A 81 -5.89 2.94 -13.18
C ARG A 81 -4.45 2.48 -13.40
N ASP A 82 -3.83 2.94 -14.47
CA ASP A 82 -2.38 2.91 -14.62
C ASP A 82 -1.79 4.12 -13.87
N PHE A 83 -1.54 3.94 -12.59
CA PHE A 83 -1.03 5.02 -11.75
C PHE A 83 0.46 5.32 -11.95
N ILE A 84 1.17 4.51 -12.76
CA ILE A 84 2.55 4.81 -13.19
C ILE A 84 2.52 5.78 -14.37
N ALA A 85 1.70 5.49 -15.38
CA ALA A 85 1.60 6.32 -16.58
C ALA A 85 0.78 7.59 -16.35
N ASP A 86 -0.36 7.48 -15.65
CA ASP A 86 -1.39 8.54 -15.57
C ASP A 86 -1.55 9.14 -14.17
N GLY A 87 -0.73 8.69 -13.20
CA GLY A 87 -0.94 9.02 -11.78
C GLY A 87 -2.25 8.43 -11.24
N THR A 88 -2.54 8.69 -9.98
CA THR A 88 -3.75 8.16 -9.30
C THR A 88 -5.06 8.79 -9.73
N GLY A 89 -5.04 9.95 -10.39
CA GLY A 89 -6.22 10.77 -10.67
C GLY A 89 -6.77 11.53 -9.45
N LEU A 90 -6.16 11.37 -8.28
CA LEU A 90 -6.54 12.09 -7.07
C LEU A 90 -5.92 13.50 -7.03
N PRO A 91 -6.57 14.47 -6.37
CA PRO A 91 -5.99 15.80 -6.18
C PRO A 91 -4.74 15.75 -5.30
N ALA A 92 -3.83 16.70 -5.50
CA ALA A 92 -2.69 16.88 -4.60
C ALA A 92 -3.17 17.18 -3.18
N GLY A 93 -2.59 16.50 -2.18
CA GLY A 93 -3.00 16.66 -0.79
C GLY A 93 -4.37 16.08 -0.44
N GLY A 94 -4.94 15.24 -1.30
CA GLY A 94 -6.29 14.67 -1.13
C GLY A 94 -6.35 13.45 -0.22
N ALA A 95 -5.24 12.89 0.23
CA ALA A 95 -5.21 11.69 1.07
C ALA A 95 -4.43 11.90 2.38
N ASP A 96 -4.87 11.22 3.41
CA ASP A 96 -4.19 11.16 4.71
C ASP A 96 -3.18 10.00 4.79
N TYR A 97 -3.43 8.95 4.02
CA TYR A 97 -2.61 7.73 4.05
C TYR A 97 -2.42 7.14 2.65
N ALA A 98 -1.21 6.68 2.36
CA ALA A 98 -0.89 5.95 1.13
C ALA A 98 -0.31 4.58 1.46
N MET A 99 -0.72 3.56 0.73
CA MET A 99 -0.25 2.18 0.82
C MET A 99 0.57 1.82 -0.42
N LEU A 100 1.88 1.58 -0.25
CA LEU A 100 2.75 0.98 -1.26
C LEU A 100 3.16 -0.42 -0.77
N PHE A 101 2.24 -1.39 -0.92
CA PHE A 101 2.40 -2.74 -0.39
C PHE A 101 2.77 -3.73 -1.49
N ASN A 102 3.95 -4.33 -1.36
CA ASN A 102 4.51 -5.30 -2.30
C ASN A 102 4.59 -4.80 -3.76
N ILE A 103 4.82 -3.52 -3.98
CA ILE A 103 4.82 -2.91 -5.32
C ILE A 103 6.14 -2.20 -5.68
N LEU A 104 7.00 -1.88 -4.69
CA LEU A 104 8.24 -1.13 -4.93
C LEU A 104 9.35 -1.93 -5.64
N HIS A 105 9.04 -3.14 -6.10
CA HIS A 105 9.88 -3.89 -7.04
C HIS A 105 9.60 -3.51 -8.51
N ALA A 106 8.73 -2.52 -8.74
CA ALA A 106 8.48 -1.95 -10.05
C ALA A 106 9.76 -1.33 -10.63
N GLU A 107 9.83 -1.22 -11.96
CA GLU A 107 10.99 -0.69 -12.67
C GLU A 107 11.33 0.75 -12.24
N GLU A 108 10.31 1.57 -11.98
CA GLU A 108 10.42 2.97 -11.59
C GLU A 108 9.83 3.25 -10.19
N PRO A 109 10.44 2.77 -9.08
CA PRO A 109 9.89 2.92 -7.73
C PRO A 109 9.76 4.38 -7.29
N LEU A 110 10.64 5.28 -7.79
CA LEU A 110 10.56 6.71 -7.49
C LEU A 110 9.32 7.38 -8.07
N THR A 111 8.80 6.90 -9.19
CA THR A 111 7.55 7.41 -9.77
C THR A 111 6.37 7.13 -8.85
N LEU A 112 6.28 5.93 -8.29
CA LEU A 112 5.26 5.57 -7.30
C LEU A 112 5.37 6.44 -6.04
N LEU A 113 6.59 6.64 -5.54
CA LEU A 113 6.82 7.44 -4.34
C LEU A 113 6.52 8.93 -4.55
N ARG A 114 6.83 9.49 -5.73
CA ARG A 114 6.47 10.88 -6.08
C ARG A 114 4.96 11.06 -6.15
N GLU A 115 4.24 10.10 -6.74
CA GLU A 115 2.79 10.14 -6.79
C GLU A 115 2.17 9.99 -5.40
N ALA A 116 2.67 9.09 -4.56
CA ALA A 116 2.27 9.00 -3.16
C ALA A 116 2.53 10.30 -2.39
N TRP A 117 3.68 10.95 -2.64
CA TRP A 117 3.98 12.27 -2.08
C TRP A 117 2.98 13.32 -2.54
N ARG A 118 2.67 13.36 -3.83
CA ARG A 118 1.76 14.35 -4.41
C ARG A 118 0.37 14.26 -3.79
N VAL A 119 -0.19 13.06 -3.70
CA VAL A 119 -1.56 12.85 -3.21
C VAL A 119 -1.69 12.97 -1.71
N LEU A 120 -0.64 12.72 -0.93
CA LEU A 120 -0.68 12.91 0.50
C LEU A 120 -0.73 14.40 0.88
N ARG A 121 -1.58 14.75 1.85
CA ARG A 121 -1.52 16.08 2.50
C ARG A 121 -0.25 16.22 3.35
N VAL A 122 0.11 17.43 3.70
CA VAL A 122 1.16 17.69 4.72
C VAL A 122 0.76 16.99 6.02
N GLY A 123 1.70 16.27 6.61
CA GLY A 123 1.46 15.43 7.79
C GLY A 123 0.81 14.07 7.48
N GLY A 124 0.43 13.82 6.23
CA GLY A 124 -0.05 12.51 5.76
C GLY A 124 1.04 11.44 5.83
N ARG A 125 0.63 10.18 5.95
CA ARG A 125 1.52 9.04 6.14
C ARG A 125 1.59 8.14 4.92
N LEU A 126 2.79 7.63 4.67
CA LEU A 126 3.07 6.56 3.72
C LEU A 126 3.41 5.29 4.49
N GLY A 127 2.64 4.22 4.30
CA GLY A 127 2.99 2.86 4.71
C GLY A 127 3.64 2.12 3.53
N ILE A 128 4.80 1.53 3.78
CA ILE A 128 5.47 0.62 2.85
C ILE A 128 5.48 -0.76 3.49
N MET A 129 5.13 -1.78 2.73
CA MET A 129 5.31 -3.19 3.07
C MET A 129 5.97 -3.90 1.91
N HIS A 130 6.96 -4.75 2.19
CA HIS A 130 7.56 -5.60 1.17
C HIS A 130 8.01 -6.94 1.73
N TRP A 131 8.19 -7.92 0.83
CA TRP A 131 8.81 -9.18 1.16
C TRP A 131 10.22 -8.98 1.70
N ARG A 132 10.59 -9.72 2.74
CA ARG A 132 11.97 -9.74 3.25
C ARG A 132 12.94 -10.15 2.13
N TYR A 133 14.12 -9.55 2.14
CA TYR A 133 15.19 -9.93 1.23
C TYR A 133 15.83 -11.24 1.71
N ASP A 134 15.10 -12.33 1.52
CA ASP A 134 15.45 -13.67 1.96
C ASP A 134 15.00 -14.68 0.88
N PRO A 135 15.95 -15.48 0.31
CA PRO A 135 15.63 -16.46 -0.72
C PRO A 135 14.76 -17.62 -0.22
N THR A 136 14.64 -17.80 1.10
CA THR A 136 13.81 -18.86 1.69
C THR A 136 12.34 -18.49 1.78
N THR A 137 11.97 -17.25 1.46
CA THR A 137 10.54 -16.85 1.41
C THR A 137 9.82 -17.67 0.34
N PRO A 138 8.61 -18.20 0.65
CA PRO A 138 7.92 -19.14 -0.24
C PRO A 138 7.43 -18.47 -1.54
N ARG A 139 7.36 -17.15 -1.57
CA ARG A 139 6.88 -16.33 -2.69
C ARG A 139 7.52 -14.94 -2.67
N GLY A 140 7.09 -14.10 -3.58
CA GLY A 140 7.54 -12.73 -3.77
C GLY A 140 8.21 -12.52 -5.13
N PRO A 141 8.59 -11.31 -5.47
CA PRO A 141 9.37 -11.03 -6.66
C PRO A 141 10.74 -11.70 -6.59
N SER A 142 11.39 -11.89 -7.74
CA SER A 142 12.74 -12.45 -7.77
C SER A 142 13.70 -11.63 -6.91
N MET A 143 14.74 -12.27 -6.37
CA MET A 143 15.74 -11.59 -5.54
C MET A 143 16.45 -10.44 -6.28
N ALA A 144 16.52 -10.50 -7.60
CA ALA A 144 17.15 -9.47 -8.43
C ALA A 144 16.42 -8.11 -8.36
N ILE A 145 15.09 -8.12 -8.20
CA ILE A 145 14.26 -6.91 -8.17
C ILE A 145 13.63 -6.65 -6.78
N ARG A 146 13.87 -7.54 -5.82
CA ARG A 146 13.29 -7.42 -4.48
C ARG A 146 14.02 -6.35 -3.68
N PRO A 147 13.37 -5.23 -3.32
CA PRO A 147 14.04 -4.17 -2.60
C PRO A 147 14.36 -4.56 -1.15
N ARG A 148 15.49 -4.10 -0.68
CA ARG A 148 15.86 -4.14 0.73
C ARG A 148 15.23 -2.96 1.49
N PRO A 149 15.02 -3.06 2.81
CA PRO A 149 14.50 -1.95 3.62
C PRO A 149 15.29 -0.64 3.43
N GLU A 150 16.62 -0.73 3.35
CA GLU A 150 17.51 0.42 3.18
C GLU A 150 17.30 1.12 1.83
N GLN A 151 17.02 0.35 0.78
CA GLN A 151 16.71 0.89 -0.56
C GLN A 151 15.37 1.63 -0.54
N CYS A 152 14.31 1.02 0.04
CA CYS A 152 13.00 1.67 0.17
C CYS A 152 13.11 2.97 0.99
N ARG A 153 13.93 2.97 2.06
CA ARG A 153 14.18 4.17 2.88
C ARG A 153 14.90 5.24 2.06
N SER A 154 15.96 4.88 1.36
CA SER A 154 16.70 5.81 0.50
C SER A 154 15.80 6.44 -0.56
N TRP A 155 14.97 5.65 -1.23
CA TRP A 155 14.02 6.16 -2.23
C TRP A 155 12.97 7.10 -1.62
N ALA A 156 12.42 6.76 -0.47
CA ALA A 156 11.46 7.62 0.22
C ALA A 156 12.09 8.96 0.63
N GLN A 157 13.32 8.94 1.13
CA GLN A 157 14.08 10.15 1.48
C GLN A 157 14.39 11.03 0.26
N GLN A 158 14.71 10.44 -0.89
CA GLN A 158 14.93 11.17 -2.15
C GLN A 158 13.66 11.93 -2.60
N VAL A 159 12.49 11.49 -2.18
CA VAL A 159 11.19 12.14 -2.44
C VAL A 159 10.76 13.02 -1.26
N ASN A 160 11.67 13.35 -0.34
CA ASN A 160 11.46 14.19 0.84
C ASN A 160 10.52 13.62 1.92
N PHE A 161 10.24 12.33 1.91
CA PHE A 161 9.58 11.70 3.04
C PHE A 161 10.50 11.62 4.25
N ARG A 162 9.95 11.83 5.43
CA ARG A 162 10.65 11.65 6.71
C ARG A 162 10.18 10.38 7.41
N GLN A 163 11.10 9.63 8.00
CA GLN A 163 10.77 8.45 8.80
C GLN A 163 9.80 8.85 9.93
N ASP A 164 8.72 8.06 10.09
CA ASP A 164 7.71 8.28 11.13
C ASP A 164 7.47 6.98 11.91
N GLY A 165 8.37 6.68 12.84
CA GLY A 165 8.33 5.49 13.67
C GLY A 165 9.63 4.68 13.66
N PRO A 166 9.57 3.39 14.02
CA PRO A 166 10.74 2.51 14.06
C PRO A 166 11.47 2.44 12.73
N GLU A 167 12.77 2.20 12.78
CA GLU A 167 13.61 2.04 11.60
C GLU A 167 13.14 0.89 10.70
N LEU A 168 12.66 -0.19 11.33
CA LEU A 168 12.10 -1.36 10.65
C LEU A 168 10.95 -1.91 11.48
N ILE A 169 9.85 -2.23 10.82
CA ILE A 169 8.68 -2.88 11.43
C ILE A 169 8.65 -4.32 10.97
N ASP A 170 8.68 -5.25 11.92
CA ASP A 170 8.54 -6.66 11.63
C ASP A 170 7.08 -7.02 11.35
N LEU A 171 6.85 -7.59 10.16
CA LEU A 171 5.55 -8.08 9.68
C LEU A 171 5.67 -9.57 9.36
N PRO A 172 5.63 -10.41 10.40
CA PRO A 172 5.78 -11.85 10.21
C PRO A 172 4.66 -12.45 9.35
N PRO A 173 4.91 -13.59 8.67
CA PRO A 173 6.19 -14.34 8.73
C PRO A 173 7.25 -13.87 7.73
N PHE A 174 6.90 -13.17 6.65
CA PHE A 174 7.78 -12.97 5.51
C PHE A 174 7.96 -11.53 5.05
N HIS A 175 7.40 -10.56 5.77
CA HIS A 175 7.40 -9.16 5.35
C HIS A 175 8.09 -8.24 6.34
N TYR A 176 8.48 -7.08 5.85
CA TYR A 176 8.88 -5.93 6.64
C TYR A 176 8.01 -4.72 6.28
N GLY A 177 7.98 -3.76 7.16
CA GLY A 177 7.28 -2.50 6.97
C GLY A 177 8.11 -1.29 7.33
N LEU A 178 7.79 -0.17 6.72
CA LEU A 178 8.35 1.15 6.98
C LEU A 178 7.18 2.16 7.00
N VAL A 179 7.31 3.18 7.84
CA VAL A 179 6.33 4.28 7.88
C VAL A 179 7.06 5.61 7.70
N PHE A 180 6.50 6.44 6.87
CA PHE A 180 7.01 7.77 6.58
C PHE A 180 5.90 8.81 6.70
N ARG A 181 6.31 10.08 6.81
CA ARG A 181 5.42 11.23 6.84
C ARG A 181 5.83 12.24 5.78
N LYS A 182 4.85 12.83 5.13
CA LYS A 182 5.05 14.04 4.31
C LYS A 182 5.18 15.25 5.23
N SER A 183 6.31 15.94 5.14
CA SER A 183 6.59 17.17 5.90
C SER A 183 6.21 18.42 5.14
#